data_c8a0090c062a05be904b809ffd1e1bc9
#
_entry.id   c8a0090c062a05be904b809ffd1e1bc9
#
_cell.length_a   1.000
_cell.length_b   1.000
_cell.length_c   1.000
_cell.angle_alpha   90.00
_cell.angle_beta   90.00
_cell.angle_gamma   90.00
#
_symmetry.space_group_name_H-M   'P 1'
#
loop_
_entity.id
_entity.type
_entity.pdbx_description
1 polymer ?
#
loop_
_entity_poly.entity_id
_entity_poly.type
_entity_poly.pdbx_seq_one_letter_code
_entity_poly.pdbx_strand_id
1 'polypeptide(L)'
;MMRLGYSWLVILIALGDATAFAQTKASDKEWAAIVDGAKKEGKVVVAGSPDPVMRNDVIPKFTARYGIPVEFIAGRSSEITGRVKTERAAGIYSVDVFLAGPDTTATVLYGEKLIDPLKPVLVMPEVADGAKWKRGKIWFADPEERFVVRAFSSVATMLFINTDNVKPEELRAAKDLLNPKWRSKISAEDPTAIGSGSNAAARFYHDLGEDFVRKLYVEQKTVRTRERRQMTDWLARGTQPICLNCREDDVRPLIKDGFKLLEIFELVDMPPSINGSPWMMTLANKAPNPKAAQLFANWMIAKEGLETYARGYGSATLRTDIDESFLNPANLPKKNIKYFDDTDWKWVISGRQEYREKVWQVLKGK
;
A
#
# COMPACT_ATOMS: atom_id res chain seq x y z
N MET A 1 4.33 79.59 3.96
CA MET A 1 3.57 78.39 3.51
C MET A 1 4.29 77.13 4.00
N MET A 2 3.87 76.61 5.12
CA MET A 2 4.43 75.43 5.77
C MET A 2 3.61 74.22 5.32
N ARG A 3 4.25 73.20 4.77
CA ARG A 3 3.65 71.87 4.52
C ARG A 3 4.08 70.89 5.59
N LEU A 4 3.13 70.47 6.44
CA LEU A 4 3.29 69.37 7.36
C LEU A 4 3.24 68.08 6.61
N GLY A 5 4.28 67.24 6.71
CA GLY A 5 4.30 65.85 6.27
C GLY A 5 3.87 64.94 7.41
N TYR A 6 2.80 64.18 7.21
CA TYR A 6 2.36 63.12 8.12
C TYR A 6 3.14 61.85 7.82
N SER A 7 3.94 61.41 8.80
CA SER A 7 4.52 60.05 8.78
C SER A 7 3.49 59.08 9.35
N TRP A 8 3.01 58.19 8.48
CA TRP A 8 2.27 56.98 8.91
C TRP A 8 3.28 55.85 9.11
N LEU A 9 3.60 55.58 10.36
CA LEU A 9 4.39 54.41 10.74
C LEU A 9 3.44 53.23 10.83
N VAL A 10 3.63 52.26 9.93
CA VAL A 10 2.84 51.01 9.86
C VAL A 10 3.27 50.08 10.99
N ILE A 11 2.40 49.89 11.98
CA ILE A 11 2.50 48.83 12.98
C ILE A 11 1.74 47.61 12.41
N LEU A 12 2.43 46.74 11.72
CA LEU A 12 1.86 45.54 11.11
C LEU A 12 2.77 44.31 11.23
N ILE A 13 3.37 44.04 12.42
CA ILE A 13 4.23 42.87 12.64
C ILE A 13 3.96 42.14 13.98
N ALA A 14 2.83 42.30 14.61
CA ALA A 14 2.58 41.61 15.89
C ALA A 14 1.38 40.65 15.93
N LEU A 15 0.60 40.54 14.84
CA LEU A 15 -0.60 39.69 14.83
C LEU A 15 -0.37 38.30 14.21
N GLY A 16 0.66 38.12 13.40
CA GLY A 16 0.97 36.85 12.76
C GLY A 16 1.55 35.81 13.74
N ASP A 17 2.47 36.21 14.59
CA ASP A 17 3.15 35.30 15.52
C ASP A 17 2.27 34.84 16.68
N ALA A 18 1.36 35.70 17.16
CA ALA A 18 0.45 35.36 18.25
C ALA A 18 -0.63 34.32 17.84
N THR A 19 -1.09 34.36 16.59
CA THR A 19 -2.05 33.38 16.07
C THR A 19 -1.39 32.06 15.80
N ALA A 20 -0.17 32.01 15.25
CA ALA A 20 0.61 30.80 15.05
C ALA A 20 0.94 30.10 16.38
N PHE A 21 1.35 30.88 17.40
CA PHE A 21 1.64 30.36 18.75
C PHE A 21 0.39 29.84 19.47
N ALA A 22 -0.76 30.51 19.30
CA ALA A 22 -2.04 30.05 19.85
C ALA A 22 -2.54 28.77 19.18
N GLN A 23 -2.37 28.66 17.87
CA GLN A 23 -2.77 27.47 17.10
C GLN A 23 -1.89 26.27 17.42
N THR A 24 -0.58 26.45 17.62
CA THR A 24 0.35 25.37 18.03
C THR A 24 0.00 24.90 19.46
N LYS A 25 -0.27 25.77 20.40
CA LYS A 25 -0.69 25.37 21.75
C LYS A 25 -2.05 24.70 21.80
N ALA A 26 -2.99 25.05 20.93
CA ALA A 26 -4.29 24.39 20.85
C ALA A 26 -4.14 22.98 20.29
N SER A 27 -3.29 22.77 19.27
CA SER A 27 -3.02 21.46 18.67
C SER A 27 -2.30 20.50 19.63
N ASP A 28 -1.35 20.99 20.42
CA ASP A 28 -0.63 20.18 21.42
C ASP A 28 -1.58 19.70 22.53
N LYS A 29 -2.48 20.55 22.99
CA LYS A 29 -3.50 20.18 23.99
C LYS A 29 -4.50 19.16 23.45
N GLU A 30 -4.93 19.34 22.21
CA GLU A 30 -5.80 18.39 21.54
C GLU A 30 -5.12 17.04 21.38
N TRP A 31 -3.86 17.02 20.95
CA TRP A 31 -3.07 15.80 20.83
C TRP A 31 -2.89 15.08 22.16
N ALA A 32 -2.55 15.81 23.23
CA ALA A 32 -2.44 15.24 24.57
C ALA A 32 -3.76 14.59 25.03
N ALA A 33 -4.90 15.23 24.76
CA ALA A 33 -6.21 14.67 25.09
C ALA A 33 -6.52 13.38 24.29
N ILE A 34 -6.06 13.27 23.04
CA ILE A 34 -6.17 12.03 22.26
C ILE A 34 -5.34 10.91 22.88
N VAL A 35 -4.08 11.19 23.25
CA VAL A 35 -3.18 10.23 23.88
C VAL A 35 -3.77 9.74 25.24
N ASP A 36 -4.27 10.65 26.06
CA ASP A 36 -4.87 10.31 27.34
C ASP A 36 -6.16 9.50 27.18
N GLY A 37 -6.99 9.85 26.18
CA GLY A 37 -8.18 9.09 25.84
C GLY A 37 -7.83 7.68 25.38
N ALA A 38 -6.86 7.53 24.49
CA ALA A 38 -6.38 6.26 23.99
C ALA A 38 -5.82 5.35 25.10
N LYS A 39 -5.10 5.93 26.06
CA LYS A 39 -4.62 5.19 27.26
C LYS A 39 -5.78 4.68 28.12
N LYS A 40 -6.86 5.44 28.24
CA LYS A 40 -8.06 5.01 28.97
C LYS A 40 -8.82 3.91 28.25
N GLU A 41 -8.85 3.90 26.92
CA GLU A 41 -9.43 2.84 26.09
C GLU A 41 -8.58 1.55 26.18
N GLY A 42 -7.28 1.66 26.43
CA GLY A 42 -6.39 0.59 26.84
C GLY A 42 -5.88 -0.30 25.71
N LYS A 43 -6.39 -0.19 24.47
CA LYS A 43 -5.92 -0.94 23.30
C LYS A 43 -6.36 -0.30 22.00
N VAL A 44 -5.76 -0.74 20.89
CA VAL A 44 -6.27 -0.52 19.53
C VAL A 44 -6.34 -1.84 18.78
N VAL A 45 -7.43 -2.06 18.04
CA VAL A 45 -7.63 -3.27 17.23
C VAL A 45 -7.42 -2.92 15.75
N VAL A 46 -6.38 -3.49 15.16
CA VAL A 46 -6.00 -3.28 13.76
C VAL A 46 -6.25 -4.56 12.98
N ALA A 47 -6.96 -4.48 11.86
CA ALA A 47 -7.20 -5.62 10.99
C ALA A 47 -6.48 -5.45 9.65
N GLY A 48 -5.79 -6.50 9.18
CA GLY A 48 -5.02 -6.47 7.94
C GLY A 48 -4.54 -7.84 7.49
N SER A 49 -3.85 -7.87 6.36
CA SER A 49 -3.19 -9.10 5.89
C SER A 49 -2.11 -9.55 6.87
N PRO A 50 -1.78 -10.87 6.94
CA PRO A 50 -0.62 -11.32 7.68
C PRO A 50 0.64 -10.56 7.23
N ASP A 51 1.29 -9.89 8.16
CA ASP A 51 2.39 -8.97 7.87
C ASP A 51 3.46 -9.08 8.97
N PRO A 52 4.65 -9.64 8.65
CA PRO A 52 5.76 -9.75 9.60
C PRO A 52 6.27 -8.39 10.08
N VAL A 53 6.30 -7.37 9.22
CA VAL A 53 6.79 -6.02 9.58
C VAL A 53 5.86 -5.37 10.60
N MET A 54 4.54 -5.51 10.41
CA MET A 54 3.57 -5.05 11.42
C MET A 54 3.83 -5.70 12.78
N ARG A 55 4.03 -7.02 12.81
CA ARG A 55 4.20 -7.76 14.06
C ARG A 55 5.53 -7.52 14.75
N ASN A 56 6.62 -7.49 13.97
CA ASN A 56 7.97 -7.50 14.52
C ASN A 56 8.54 -6.10 14.74
N ASP A 57 8.09 -5.11 13.96
CA ASP A 57 8.69 -3.77 13.98
C ASP A 57 7.70 -2.68 14.42
N VAL A 58 6.53 -2.62 13.78
CA VAL A 58 5.57 -1.51 13.98
C VAL A 58 4.85 -1.60 15.31
N ILE A 59 4.25 -2.75 15.61
CA ILE A 59 3.48 -2.96 16.85
C ILE A 59 4.36 -2.78 18.10
N PRO A 60 5.55 -3.38 18.19
CA PRO A 60 6.43 -3.17 19.34
C PRO A 60 6.80 -1.70 19.52
N LYS A 61 7.08 -0.98 18.44
CA LYS A 61 7.47 0.42 18.50
C LYS A 61 6.34 1.34 18.93
N PHE A 62 5.12 1.14 18.42
CA PHE A 62 3.93 1.85 18.89
C PHE A 62 3.67 1.61 20.37
N THR A 63 3.69 0.33 20.77
CA THR A 63 3.43 -0.07 22.16
C THR A 63 4.50 0.49 23.11
N ALA A 64 5.77 0.46 22.73
CA ALA A 64 6.85 1.04 23.53
C ALA A 64 6.69 2.54 23.70
N ARG A 65 6.23 3.26 22.66
CA ARG A 65 6.05 4.71 22.69
C ARG A 65 4.88 5.16 23.55
N TYR A 66 3.73 4.49 23.45
CA TYR A 66 2.48 4.95 24.05
C TYR A 66 1.97 4.10 25.21
N GLY A 67 2.54 2.92 25.44
CA GLY A 67 2.08 1.97 26.46
C GLY A 67 0.73 1.33 26.12
N ILE A 68 0.29 1.40 24.86
CA ILE A 68 -1.01 0.89 24.40
C ILE A 68 -0.77 -0.35 23.53
N PRO A 69 -1.31 -1.52 23.90
CA PRO A 69 -1.21 -2.73 23.08
C PRO A 69 -2.01 -2.62 21.79
N VAL A 70 -1.46 -3.21 20.72
CA VAL A 70 -2.14 -3.36 19.43
C VAL A 70 -2.59 -4.81 19.27
N GLU A 71 -3.90 -5.04 19.22
CA GLU A 71 -4.47 -6.33 18.83
C GLU A 71 -4.50 -6.40 17.29
N PHE A 72 -3.64 -7.22 16.70
CA PHE A 72 -3.57 -7.34 15.24
C PHE A 72 -4.34 -8.58 14.76
N ILE A 73 -5.51 -8.35 14.15
CA ILE A 73 -6.33 -9.36 13.49
C ILE A 73 -5.78 -9.57 12.08
N ALA A 74 -4.94 -10.60 11.95
CA ALA A 74 -4.34 -10.97 10.68
C ALA A 74 -5.14 -12.07 9.97
N GLY A 75 -5.53 -11.83 8.71
CA GLY A 75 -6.27 -12.79 7.91
C GLY A 75 -6.30 -12.39 6.44
N ARG A 76 -6.78 -13.30 5.59
CA ARG A 76 -7.06 -12.95 4.19
C ARG A 76 -8.17 -11.91 4.13
N SER A 77 -8.13 -11.04 3.14
CA SER A 77 -9.13 -9.96 2.99
C SER A 77 -10.57 -10.46 3.02
N SER A 78 -10.85 -11.60 2.39
CA SER A 78 -12.19 -12.22 2.40
C SER A 78 -12.61 -12.73 3.79
N GLU A 79 -11.67 -13.22 4.59
CA GLU A 79 -11.93 -13.71 5.95
C GLU A 79 -12.25 -12.52 6.87
N ILE A 80 -11.41 -11.47 6.83
CA ILE A 80 -11.61 -10.25 7.62
C ILE A 80 -12.93 -9.58 7.25
N THR A 81 -13.20 -9.37 5.96
CA THR A 81 -14.43 -8.70 5.53
C THR A 81 -15.68 -9.54 5.80
N GLY A 82 -15.62 -10.87 5.62
CA GLY A 82 -16.71 -11.78 5.99
C GLY A 82 -17.00 -11.73 7.48
N ARG A 83 -15.99 -11.79 8.34
CA ARG A 83 -16.10 -11.62 9.79
C ARG A 83 -16.75 -10.27 10.15
N VAL A 84 -16.21 -9.17 9.62
CA VAL A 84 -16.71 -7.81 9.89
C VAL A 84 -18.19 -7.68 9.50
N LYS A 85 -18.60 -8.20 8.34
CA LYS A 85 -20.00 -8.18 7.91
C LYS A 85 -20.91 -8.96 8.86
N THR A 86 -20.50 -10.15 9.27
CA THR A 86 -21.26 -10.98 10.23
C THR A 86 -21.37 -10.27 11.57
N GLU A 87 -20.29 -9.72 12.10
CA GLU A 87 -20.29 -8.96 13.35
C GLU A 87 -21.20 -7.74 13.28
N ARG A 88 -21.16 -6.98 12.16
CA ARG A 88 -22.03 -5.82 11.93
C ARG A 88 -23.52 -6.19 11.90
N ALA A 89 -23.86 -7.30 11.25
CA ALA A 89 -25.23 -7.80 11.22
C ALA A 89 -25.74 -8.15 12.62
N ALA A 90 -24.85 -8.55 13.55
CA ALA A 90 -25.14 -8.80 14.95
C ALA A 90 -25.00 -7.55 15.86
N GLY A 91 -24.72 -6.35 15.27
CA GLY A 91 -24.48 -5.13 16.06
C GLY A 91 -23.13 -5.08 16.78
N ILE A 92 -22.20 -5.96 16.43
CA ILE A 92 -20.85 -6.05 17.03
C ILE A 92 -19.86 -5.23 16.21
N TYR A 93 -19.01 -4.48 16.90
CA TYR A 93 -17.95 -3.64 16.34
C TYR A 93 -16.64 -4.01 17.03
N SER A 94 -15.73 -4.67 16.31
CA SER A 94 -14.52 -5.27 16.89
C SER A 94 -13.23 -4.71 16.33
N VAL A 95 -13.28 -3.87 15.30
CA VAL A 95 -12.10 -3.32 14.61
C VAL A 95 -12.09 -1.80 14.71
N ASP A 96 -10.92 -1.22 14.93
CA ASP A 96 -10.69 0.21 14.99
C ASP A 96 -10.12 0.75 13.68
N VAL A 97 -9.10 0.08 13.12
CA VAL A 97 -8.39 0.51 11.91
C VAL A 97 -8.22 -0.67 10.96
N PHE A 98 -8.46 -0.45 9.67
CA PHE A 98 -8.11 -1.42 8.64
C PHE A 98 -6.85 -0.99 7.91
N LEU A 99 -5.95 -1.95 7.68
CA LEU A 99 -4.81 -1.87 6.78
C LEU A 99 -5.03 -2.93 5.69
N ALA A 100 -5.72 -2.56 4.62
CA ALA A 100 -6.19 -3.50 3.60
C ALA A 100 -5.71 -3.13 2.20
N GLY A 101 -5.64 -4.12 1.32
CA GLY A 101 -5.29 -3.88 -0.09
C GLY A 101 -6.34 -3.06 -0.83
N PRO A 102 -5.97 -2.45 -1.99
CA PRO A 102 -6.84 -1.51 -2.72
C PRO A 102 -8.22 -2.07 -3.06
N ASP A 103 -8.28 -3.32 -3.54
CA ASP A 103 -9.56 -3.95 -3.91
C ASP A 103 -10.52 -4.05 -2.74
N THR A 104 -10.06 -4.62 -1.62
CA THR A 104 -10.89 -4.75 -0.41
C THR A 104 -11.32 -3.40 0.12
N THR A 105 -10.40 -2.45 0.11
CA THR A 105 -10.67 -1.09 0.60
C THR A 105 -11.73 -0.40 -0.25
N ALA A 106 -11.60 -0.43 -1.57
CA ALA A 106 -12.51 0.28 -2.46
C ALA A 106 -13.86 -0.43 -2.62
N THR A 107 -13.85 -1.75 -2.82
CA THR A 107 -15.09 -2.47 -3.18
C THR A 107 -15.90 -2.92 -1.97
N VAL A 108 -15.25 -3.22 -0.83
CA VAL A 108 -15.94 -3.70 0.36
C VAL A 108 -15.99 -2.62 1.44
N LEU A 109 -14.83 -2.17 1.94
CA LEU A 109 -14.84 -1.27 3.10
C LEU A 109 -15.52 0.07 2.78
N TYR A 110 -15.14 0.69 1.67
CA TYR A 110 -15.77 1.93 1.22
C TYR A 110 -17.14 1.68 0.57
N GLY A 111 -17.22 0.73 -0.37
CA GLY A 111 -18.45 0.45 -1.13
C GLY A 111 -19.62 0.04 -0.26
N GLU A 112 -19.39 -0.70 0.82
CA GLU A 112 -20.43 -1.13 1.76
C GLU A 112 -20.54 -0.23 3.01
N LYS A 113 -19.87 0.94 3.01
CA LYS A 113 -19.91 1.95 4.08
C LYS A 113 -19.51 1.40 5.45
N LEU A 114 -18.46 0.57 5.48
CA LEU A 114 -17.94 -0.03 6.71
C LEU A 114 -16.87 0.85 7.39
N ILE A 115 -16.62 2.05 6.87
CA ILE A 115 -15.59 2.98 7.33
C ILE A 115 -16.14 4.38 7.57
N ASP A 116 -15.54 5.08 8.50
CA ASP A 116 -15.80 6.49 8.81
C ASP A 116 -14.74 7.41 8.17
N PRO A 117 -15.02 8.71 8.01
CA PRO A 117 -14.05 9.66 7.49
C PRO A 117 -12.77 9.69 8.34
N LEU A 118 -11.63 9.38 7.72
CA LEU A 118 -10.33 9.41 8.37
C LEU A 118 -9.71 10.81 8.39
N LYS A 119 -9.96 11.63 7.36
CA LYS A 119 -9.36 12.97 7.22
C LYS A 119 -9.53 13.87 8.45
N PRO A 120 -10.74 13.99 9.07
CA PRO A 120 -10.94 14.89 10.20
C PRO A 120 -10.21 14.46 11.48
N VAL A 121 -9.79 13.20 11.58
CA VAL A 121 -9.09 12.67 12.77
C VAL A 121 -7.57 12.71 12.65
N LEU A 122 -7.03 13.11 11.50
CA LEU A 122 -5.61 13.27 11.25
C LEU A 122 -5.16 14.67 11.66
N VAL A 123 -4.88 14.83 12.95
CA VAL A 123 -4.62 16.14 13.60
C VAL A 123 -3.20 16.29 14.15
N MET A 124 -2.38 15.23 14.10
CA MET A 124 -0.97 15.32 14.52
C MET A 124 -0.25 16.37 13.65
N PRO A 125 0.43 17.38 14.25
CA PRO A 125 1.00 18.51 13.49
C PRO A 125 1.86 18.09 12.31
N GLU A 126 2.78 17.14 12.50
CA GLU A 126 3.65 16.65 11.42
C GLU A 126 2.90 15.85 10.34
N VAL A 127 1.72 15.33 10.65
CA VAL A 127 0.85 14.62 9.69
C VAL A 127 0.02 15.61 8.89
N ALA A 128 -0.50 16.64 9.56
CA ALA A 128 -1.30 17.70 8.94
C ALA A 128 -0.46 18.67 8.08
N ASP A 129 0.86 18.75 8.33
CA ASP A 129 1.77 19.60 7.58
C ASP A 129 1.93 19.11 6.13
N GLY A 130 1.35 19.84 5.18
CA GLY A 130 1.43 19.55 3.76
C GLY A 130 2.87 19.51 3.21
N ALA A 131 3.82 20.26 3.78
CA ALA A 131 5.22 20.27 3.35
C ALA A 131 5.92 18.92 3.58
N LYS A 132 5.39 18.10 4.47
CA LYS A 132 5.89 16.74 4.74
C LYS A 132 5.43 15.70 3.71
N TRP A 133 4.62 16.08 2.74
CA TRP A 133 4.05 15.16 1.75
C TRP A 133 4.50 15.53 0.33
N LYS A 134 4.93 14.52 -0.46
CA LYS A 134 5.42 14.70 -1.85
C LYS A 134 4.43 15.37 -2.80
N ARG A 135 3.13 15.42 -2.45
CA ARG A 135 2.06 16.10 -3.21
C ARG A 135 1.58 17.40 -2.55
N GLY A 136 2.26 17.89 -1.52
CA GLY A 136 1.82 19.05 -0.75
C GLY A 136 0.62 18.79 0.16
N LYS A 137 0.12 17.56 0.20
CA LYS A 137 -0.99 17.11 1.05
C LYS A 137 -0.95 15.59 1.25
N ILE A 138 -1.62 15.10 2.29
CA ILE A 138 -1.92 13.66 2.43
C ILE A 138 -2.69 13.20 1.20
N TRP A 139 -2.34 12.05 0.66
CA TRP A 139 -3.07 11.45 -0.44
C TRP A 139 -4.20 10.56 0.05
N PHE A 140 -5.43 10.98 -0.23
CA PHE A 140 -6.62 10.16 -0.12
C PHE A 140 -6.92 9.54 -1.49
N ALA A 141 -7.14 8.23 -1.52
CA ALA A 141 -7.37 7.50 -2.76
C ALA A 141 -8.84 7.51 -3.18
N ASP A 142 -9.77 7.70 -2.26
CA ASP A 142 -11.21 7.76 -2.50
C ASP A 142 -11.65 9.07 -3.18
N PRO A 143 -12.77 9.07 -3.95
CA PRO A 143 -13.23 10.24 -4.69
C PRO A 143 -13.57 11.47 -3.82
N GLU A 144 -13.94 11.24 -2.55
CA GLU A 144 -14.29 12.29 -1.60
C GLU A 144 -13.04 12.88 -0.90
N GLU A 145 -11.86 12.31 -1.12
CA GLU A 145 -10.60 12.65 -0.43
C GLU A 145 -10.74 12.70 1.11
N ARG A 146 -11.39 11.70 1.72
CA ARG A 146 -11.74 11.71 3.14
C ARG A 146 -11.53 10.41 3.91
N PHE A 147 -11.62 9.26 3.25
CA PHE A 147 -11.77 7.96 3.91
C PHE A 147 -10.53 7.09 3.83
N VAL A 148 -9.82 7.10 2.71
CA VAL A 148 -8.80 6.12 2.38
C VAL A 148 -7.44 6.77 2.21
N VAL A 149 -6.56 6.62 3.19
CA VAL A 149 -5.18 7.14 3.09
C VAL A 149 -4.31 6.17 2.30
N ARG A 150 -3.61 6.72 1.31
CA ARG A 150 -2.48 6.11 0.61
C ARG A 150 -1.20 6.77 1.09
N ALA A 151 -0.27 5.99 1.65
CA ALA A 151 0.97 6.51 2.23
C ALA A 151 2.23 6.12 1.44
N PHE A 152 2.10 5.27 0.41
CA PHE A 152 3.22 4.73 -0.37
C PHE A 152 3.06 4.96 -1.87
N SER A 153 4.20 4.96 -2.58
CA SER A 153 4.25 5.03 -4.03
C SER A 153 5.60 4.46 -4.51
N SER A 154 5.64 3.16 -4.73
CA SER A 154 6.81 2.46 -5.24
C SER A 154 6.61 2.01 -6.68
N VAL A 155 7.67 1.92 -7.46
CA VAL A 155 7.63 1.17 -8.72
C VAL A 155 7.39 -0.30 -8.37
N ALA A 156 6.37 -0.89 -8.96
CA ALA A 156 6.00 -2.27 -8.69
C ALA A 156 6.98 -3.24 -9.35
N THR A 157 7.30 -4.31 -8.65
CA THR A 157 8.01 -5.44 -9.23
C THR A 157 7.13 -6.14 -10.25
N MET A 158 7.64 -6.32 -11.46
CA MET A 158 6.93 -7.02 -12.52
C MET A 158 7.05 -8.53 -12.38
N LEU A 159 8.25 -9.00 -12.08
CA LEU A 159 8.55 -10.42 -11.87
C LEU A 159 9.90 -10.60 -11.16
N PHE A 160 10.14 -11.80 -10.65
CA PHE A 160 11.45 -12.23 -10.13
C PHE A 160 12.01 -13.35 -10.98
N ILE A 161 13.34 -13.40 -11.11
CA ILE A 161 14.05 -14.47 -11.80
C ILE A 161 15.14 -15.07 -10.93
N ASN A 162 15.43 -16.36 -11.15
CA ASN A 162 16.63 -17.01 -10.62
C ASN A 162 17.72 -16.90 -11.69
N THR A 163 18.80 -16.16 -11.38
CA THR A 163 19.85 -15.81 -12.34
C THR A 163 20.81 -16.96 -12.67
N ASP A 164 20.76 -18.07 -11.93
CA ASP A 164 21.45 -19.30 -12.32
C ASP A 164 20.77 -19.99 -13.53
N ASN A 165 19.49 -19.71 -13.76
CA ASN A 165 18.69 -20.33 -14.80
C ASN A 165 18.23 -19.38 -15.91
N VAL A 166 18.15 -18.07 -15.62
CA VAL A 166 17.58 -17.05 -16.51
C VAL A 166 18.52 -15.85 -16.54
N LYS A 167 19.02 -15.49 -17.70
CA LYS A 167 19.80 -14.27 -17.85
C LYS A 167 18.87 -13.07 -17.96
N PRO A 168 19.13 -11.94 -17.28
CA PRO A 168 18.28 -10.75 -17.33
C PRO A 168 18.00 -10.25 -18.75
N GLU A 169 18.97 -10.41 -19.65
CA GLU A 169 18.85 -9.99 -21.06
C GLU A 169 17.80 -10.78 -21.85
N GLU A 170 17.41 -11.95 -21.35
CA GLU A 170 16.45 -12.84 -21.98
C GLU A 170 14.99 -12.48 -21.64
N LEU A 171 14.77 -11.54 -20.71
CA LEU A 171 13.45 -11.10 -20.24
C LEU A 171 13.39 -9.55 -20.15
N ARG A 172 13.56 -8.88 -21.28
CA ARG A 172 13.45 -7.42 -21.39
C ARG A 172 12.04 -6.94 -21.68
N ALA A 173 11.25 -7.79 -22.32
CA ALA A 173 9.86 -7.52 -22.68
C ALA A 173 8.93 -8.60 -22.13
N ALA A 174 7.67 -8.27 -21.88
CA ALA A 174 6.68 -9.27 -21.46
C ALA A 174 6.52 -10.40 -22.49
N LYS A 175 6.60 -10.07 -23.79
CA LYS A 175 6.55 -11.08 -24.87
C LYS A 175 7.68 -12.11 -24.80
N ASP A 176 8.81 -11.81 -24.14
CA ASP A 176 9.91 -12.76 -23.98
C ASP A 176 9.53 -13.94 -23.08
N LEU A 177 8.53 -13.75 -22.20
CA LEU A 177 7.91 -14.82 -21.40
C LEU A 177 7.24 -15.89 -22.28
N LEU A 178 6.89 -15.58 -23.54
CA LEU A 178 6.27 -16.49 -24.47
C LEU A 178 7.28 -17.37 -25.22
N ASN A 179 8.59 -17.21 -25.00
CA ASN A 179 9.61 -18.06 -25.60
C ASN A 179 9.38 -19.52 -25.17
N PRO A 180 9.32 -20.50 -26.10
CA PRO A 180 9.09 -21.92 -25.80
C PRO A 180 10.02 -22.52 -24.76
N LYS A 181 11.24 -21.99 -24.59
CA LYS A 181 12.20 -22.45 -23.57
C LYS A 181 11.70 -22.27 -22.14
N TRP A 182 10.75 -21.36 -21.91
CA TRP A 182 10.14 -21.07 -20.60
C TRP A 182 8.89 -21.91 -20.32
N ARG A 183 8.48 -22.77 -21.25
CA ARG A 183 7.30 -23.61 -21.07
C ARG A 183 7.42 -24.45 -19.80
N SER A 184 6.41 -24.38 -18.93
CA SER A 184 6.36 -25.03 -17.62
C SER A 184 7.46 -24.57 -16.63
N LYS A 185 8.12 -23.45 -16.89
CA LYS A 185 9.18 -22.86 -16.03
C LYS A 185 8.78 -21.52 -15.41
N ILE A 186 7.55 -21.08 -15.63
CA ILE A 186 6.99 -19.84 -15.08
C ILE A 186 6.01 -20.23 -13.98
N SER A 187 6.13 -19.62 -12.80
CA SER A 187 5.14 -19.72 -11.73
C SER A 187 4.34 -18.42 -11.59
N ALA A 188 3.08 -18.54 -11.19
CA ALA A 188 2.20 -17.41 -10.92
C ALA A 188 1.24 -17.74 -9.78
N GLU A 189 0.84 -16.71 -9.01
CA GLU A 189 -0.34 -16.86 -8.16
C GLU A 189 -1.58 -17.08 -9.02
N ASP A 190 -2.49 -17.95 -8.56
CA ASP A 190 -3.66 -18.37 -9.35
C ASP A 190 -4.52 -17.16 -9.78
N PRO A 191 -4.57 -16.82 -11.08
CA PRO A 191 -5.30 -15.66 -11.58
C PRO A 191 -6.82 -15.84 -11.57
N THR A 192 -7.33 -17.02 -11.26
CA THR A 192 -8.78 -17.29 -11.18
C THR A 192 -9.37 -16.93 -9.82
N ALA A 193 -8.53 -16.65 -8.82
CA ALA A 193 -8.95 -16.18 -7.51
C ALA A 193 -8.71 -14.67 -7.36
N ILE A 194 -9.58 -13.99 -6.63
CA ILE A 194 -9.37 -12.56 -6.31
C ILE A 194 -8.09 -12.42 -5.47
N GLY A 195 -7.15 -11.61 -5.94
CA GLY A 195 -5.86 -11.40 -5.31
C GLY A 195 -4.82 -10.82 -6.26
N SER A 196 -3.54 -10.87 -5.87
CA SER A 196 -2.44 -10.31 -6.66
C SER A 196 -2.27 -11.02 -8.01
N GLY A 197 -2.49 -12.33 -8.07
CA GLY A 197 -2.45 -13.10 -9.31
C GLY A 197 -3.48 -12.63 -10.34
N SER A 198 -4.74 -12.42 -9.92
CA SER A 198 -5.77 -11.91 -10.83
C SER A 198 -5.54 -10.45 -11.21
N ASN A 199 -4.94 -9.65 -10.32
CA ASN A 199 -4.60 -8.25 -10.62
C ASN A 199 -3.55 -8.15 -11.72
N ALA A 200 -2.48 -8.93 -11.62
CA ALA A 200 -1.44 -8.93 -12.63
C ALA A 200 -1.92 -9.52 -13.96
N ALA A 201 -2.71 -10.58 -13.94
CA ALA A 201 -3.29 -11.13 -15.16
C ALA A 201 -4.23 -10.12 -15.84
N ALA A 202 -5.05 -9.39 -15.08
CA ALA A 202 -5.88 -8.30 -15.57
C ALA A 202 -5.03 -7.18 -16.20
N ARG A 203 -3.87 -6.88 -15.59
CA ARG A 203 -2.93 -5.90 -16.12
C ARG A 203 -2.28 -6.38 -17.42
N PHE A 204 -1.84 -7.63 -17.51
CA PHE A 204 -1.34 -8.20 -18.77
C PHE A 204 -2.41 -8.19 -19.86
N TYR A 205 -3.67 -8.48 -19.51
CA TYR A 205 -4.76 -8.41 -20.49
C TYR A 205 -4.99 -6.97 -20.96
N HIS A 206 -5.01 -6.01 -20.03
CA HIS A 206 -5.19 -4.59 -20.37
C HIS A 206 -4.12 -4.07 -21.33
N ASP A 207 -2.84 -4.38 -21.07
CA ASP A 207 -1.73 -3.81 -21.83
C ASP A 207 -1.38 -4.60 -23.10
N LEU A 208 -1.53 -5.94 -23.07
CA LEU A 208 -1.01 -6.85 -24.10
C LEU A 208 -2.10 -7.69 -24.76
N GLY A 209 -3.33 -7.65 -24.27
CA GLY A 209 -4.49 -8.28 -24.85
C GLY A 209 -4.68 -9.77 -24.50
N GLU A 210 -5.77 -10.32 -25.06
CA GLU A 210 -6.23 -11.67 -24.81
C GLU A 210 -5.25 -12.75 -25.24
N ASP A 211 -4.71 -12.62 -26.45
CA ASP A 211 -3.78 -13.58 -27.04
C ASP A 211 -2.53 -13.77 -26.19
N PHE A 212 -2.00 -12.68 -25.63
CA PHE A 212 -0.86 -12.73 -24.71
C PHE A 212 -1.21 -13.51 -23.44
N VAL A 213 -2.35 -13.24 -22.82
CA VAL A 213 -2.79 -13.92 -21.59
C VAL A 213 -3.00 -15.42 -21.84
N ARG A 214 -3.65 -15.78 -22.95
CA ARG A 214 -3.84 -17.17 -23.34
C ARG A 214 -2.51 -17.90 -23.55
N LYS A 215 -1.59 -17.29 -24.31
CA LYS A 215 -0.25 -17.85 -24.54
C LYS A 215 0.52 -18.01 -23.24
N LEU A 216 0.54 -16.97 -22.38
CA LEU A 216 1.29 -16.98 -21.13
C LEU A 216 0.77 -18.04 -20.15
N TYR A 217 -0.53 -18.07 -19.88
CA TYR A 217 -1.07 -18.93 -18.83
C TYR A 217 -1.45 -20.33 -19.29
N VAL A 218 -1.84 -20.49 -20.57
CA VAL A 218 -2.32 -21.78 -21.11
C VAL A 218 -1.24 -22.47 -21.93
N GLU A 219 -0.72 -21.82 -22.98
CA GLU A 219 0.22 -22.47 -23.90
C GLU A 219 1.60 -22.66 -23.28
N GLN A 220 2.09 -21.69 -22.51
CA GLN A 220 3.33 -21.78 -21.71
C GLN A 220 3.19 -22.74 -20.52
N LYS A 221 1.97 -23.21 -20.22
CA LYS A 221 1.69 -24.05 -19.05
C LYS A 221 2.23 -23.46 -17.77
N THR A 222 1.98 -22.15 -17.55
CA THR A 222 2.37 -21.46 -16.32
C THR A 222 1.84 -22.21 -15.11
N VAL A 223 2.73 -22.55 -14.18
CA VAL A 223 2.40 -23.28 -12.95
C VAL A 223 1.71 -22.32 -11.98
N ARG A 224 0.48 -22.63 -11.60
CA ARG A 224 -0.38 -21.77 -10.77
C ARG A 224 -0.58 -22.37 -9.40
N THR A 225 -0.44 -21.55 -8.37
CA THR A 225 -0.70 -21.96 -6.98
C THR A 225 -1.25 -20.76 -6.17
N ARG A 226 -1.87 -21.06 -5.05
CA ARG A 226 -2.26 -20.05 -4.02
C ARG A 226 -1.30 -20.03 -2.83
N GLU A 227 -0.32 -20.92 -2.84
CA GLU A 227 0.64 -21.09 -1.77
C GLU A 227 1.90 -20.25 -2.06
N ARG A 228 1.95 -19.06 -1.46
CA ARG A 228 3.01 -18.06 -1.67
C ARG A 228 4.40 -18.61 -1.36
N ARG A 229 4.54 -19.32 -0.23
CA ARG A 229 5.82 -19.94 0.16
C ARG A 229 6.30 -20.95 -0.86
N GLN A 230 5.40 -21.69 -1.48
CA GLN A 230 5.73 -22.65 -2.53
C GLN A 230 6.30 -21.94 -3.77
N MET A 231 5.72 -20.79 -4.18
CA MET A 231 6.24 -20.02 -5.31
C MET A 231 7.66 -19.52 -5.02
N THR A 232 7.89 -18.99 -3.83
CA THR A 232 9.21 -18.49 -3.39
C THR A 232 10.24 -19.63 -3.34
N ASP A 233 9.86 -20.80 -2.84
CA ASP A 233 10.71 -21.98 -2.80
C ASP A 233 11.06 -22.48 -4.21
N TRP A 234 10.10 -22.54 -5.12
CA TRP A 234 10.34 -22.90 -6.53
C TRP A 234 11.30 -21.93 -7.22
N LEU A 235 11.12 -20.62 -6.98
CA LEU A 235 12.00 -19.59 -7.51
C LEU A 235 13.44 -19.77 -6.96
N ALA A 236 13.57 -19.91 -5.64
CA ALA A 236 14.87 -20.06 -4.98
C ALA A 236 15.64 -21.31 -5.45
N ARG A 237 14.96 -22.43 -5.65
CA ARG A 237 15.54 -23.68 -6.16
C ARG A 237 15.71 -23.72 -7.68
N GLY A 238 15.20 -22.73 -8.41
CA GLY A 238 15.25 -22.71 -9.87
C GLY A 238 14.37 -23.74 -10.57
N THR A 239 13.44 -24.42 -9.86
CA THR A 239 12.47 -25.34 -10.49
C THR A 239 11.44 -24.59 -11.32
N GLN A 240 11.03 -23.40 -10.87
CA GLN A 240 10.27 -22.39 -11.58
C GLN A 240 11.07 -21.08 -11.54
N PRO A 241 12.05 -20.92 -12.43
CA PRO A 241 13.03 -19.83 -12.32
C PRO A 241 12.49 -18.45 -12.67
N ILE A 242 11.23 -18.36 -13.09
CA ILE A 242 10.52 -17.10 -13.36
C ILE A 242 9.26 -17.09 -12.50
N CYS A 243 9.13 -16.10 -11.64
CA CYS A 243 7.96 -15.92 -10.78
C CYS A 243 7.21 -14.62 -11.10
N LEU A 244 5.99 -14.76 -11.57
CA LEU A 244 5.03 -13.67 -11.71
C LEU A 244 4.28 -13.52 -10.38
N ASN A 245 4.34 -12.35 -9.76
CA ASN A 245 3.65 -12.04 -8.50
C ASN A 245 4.18 -12.73 -7.23
N CYS A 246 5.43 -13.21 -7.23
CA CYS A 246 6.08 -13.47 -5.95
C CYS A 246 6.11 -12.15 -5.14
N ARG A 247 5.93 -12.25 -3.85
CA ARG A 247 5.91 -11.05 -3.00
C ARG A 247 7.33 -10.62 -2.64
N GLU A 248 7.51 -9.32 -2.64
CA GLU A 248 8.78 -8.68 -2.30
C GLU A 248 9.24 -9.02 -0.88
N ASP A 249 8.32 -9.07 0.08
CA ASP A 249 8.58 -9.40 1.47
C ASP A 249 8.96 -10.87 1.71
N ASP A 250 8.62 -11.78 0.77
CA ASP A 250 9.04 -13.17 0.79
C ASP A 250 10.40 -13.37 0.05
N VAL A 251 10.68 -12.62 -1.02
CA VAL A 251 11.86 -12.84 -1.89
C VAL A 251 13.07 -12.00 -1.49
N ARG A 252 12.89 -10.73 -1.10
CA ARG A 252 14.00 -9.82 -0.76
C ARG A 252 14.88 -10.32 0.40
N PRO A 253 14.36 -11.00 1.44
CA PRO A 253 15.21 -11.64 2.44
C PRO A 253 16.15 -12.68 1.84
N LEU A 254 15.69 -13.52 0.91
CA LEU A 254 16.52 -14.51 0.23
C LEU A 254 17.63 -13.87 -0.61
N ILE A 255 17.32 -12.74 -1.28
CA ILE A 255 18.35 -11.96 -2.00
C ILE A 255 19.43 -11.47 -1.04
N LYS A 256 19.04 -10.98 0.15
CA LYS A 256 20.00 -10.56 1.20
C LYS A 256 20.84 -11.72 1.72
N ASP A 257 20.24 -12.91 1.79
CA ASP A 257 20.92 -14.14 2.23
C ASP A 257 21.82 -14.76 1.13
N GLY A 258 21.92 -14.09 -0.04
CA GLY A 258 22.85 -14.47 -1.11
C GLY A 258 22.29 -15.40 -2.17
N PHE A 259 21.00 -15.69 -2.17
CA PHE A 259 20.35 -16.41 -3.28
C PHE A 259 20.46 -15.62 -4.59
N LYS A 260 20.69 -16.31 -5.68
CA LYS A 260 20.87 -15.73 -7.02
C LYS A 260 19.52 -15.33 -7.65
N LEU A 261 18.81 -14.43 -6.97
CA LEU A 261 17.52 -13.92 -7.39
C LEU A 261 17.62 -12.45 -7.80
N LEU A 262 16.88 -12.07 -8.84
CA LEU A 262 16.84 -10.71 -9.34
C LEU A 262 15.39 -10.24 -9.48
N GLU A 263 15.16 -9.01 -9.07
CA GLU A 263 13.89 -8.30 -9.15
C GLU A 263 13.85 -7.48 -10.44
N ILE A 264 12.84 -7.70 -11.29
CA ILE A 264 12.63 -6.99 -12.56
C ILE A 264 11.47 -6.00 -12.39
N PHE A 265 11.73 -4.73 -12.63
CA PHE A 265 10.78 -3.63 -12.45
C PHE A 265 10.16 -3.13 -13.75
N GLU A 266 10.85 -3.29 -14.87
CA GLU A 266 10.46 -2.72 -16.15
C GLU A 266 10.50 -3.79 -17.25
N LEU A 267 9.47 -3.80 -18.09
CA LEU A 267 9.40 -4.56 -19.34
C LEU A 267 9.10 -3.56 -20.46
N VAL A 268 9.90 -3.57 -21.54
CA VAL A 268 9.90 -2.49 -22.53
C VAL A 268 8.62 -2.38 -23.36
N ASP A 269 7.78 -3.40 -23.37
CA ASP A 269 6.55 -3.47 -24.15
C ASP A 269 5.27 -3.22 -23.32
N MET A 270 5.43 -2.80 -22.05
CA MET A 270 4.31 -2.34 -21.23
C MET A 270 4.75 -1.22 -20.28
N PRO A 271 3.86 -0.28 -19.93
CA PRO A 271 4.20 0.77 -18.99
C PRO A 271 4.58 0.20 -17.61
N PRO A 272 5.64 0.69 -16.97
CA PRO A 272 5.92 0.31 -15.58
C PRO A 272 4.78 0.77 -14.67
N SER A 273 4.53 0.02 -13.60
CA SER A 273 3.46 0.32 -12.64
C SER A 273 3.98 1.03 -11.41
N ILE A 274 3.14 1.90 -10.86
CA ILE A 274 3.24 2.33 -9.46
C ILE A 274 2.29 1.47 -8.64
N ASN A 275 2.85 0.78 -7.66
CA ASN A 275 2.06 0.17 -6.61
C ASN A 275 1.88 1.19 -5.47
N GLY A 276 0.65 1.50 -5.18
CA GLY A 276 0.33 2.52 -4.18
C GLY A 276 0.48 2.07 -2.77
N SER A 277 0.67 0.78 -2.49
CA SER A 277 0.80 0.40 -1.08
C SER A 277 0.79 -1.11 -0.84
N PRO A 278 1.56 -1.57 0.15
CA PRO A 278 1.29 -2.82 0.84
C PRO A 278 -0.09 -2.82 1.51
N TRP A 279 -0.59 -1.63 1.91
CA TRP A 279 -1.92 -1.40 2.47
C TRP A 279 -2.42 0.02 2.20
N MET A 280 -3.73 0.19 2.23
CA MET A 280 -4.44 1.46 2.39
C MET A 280 -5.04 1.50 3.79
N MET A 281 -4.94 2.65 4.46
CA MET A 281 -5.45 2.81 5.82
C MET A 281 -6.81 3.46 5.82
N THR A 282 -7.73 2.87 6.60
CA THR A 282 -9.09 3.39 6.83
C THR A 282 -9.49 3.26 8.29
N LEU A 283 -10.38 4.12 8.73
CA LEU A 283 -10.97 4.09 10.08
C LEU A 283 -12.25 3.25 10.03
N ALA A 284 -12.35 2.24 10.87
CA ALA A 284 -13.58 1.44 10.95
C ALA A 284 -14.74 2.31 11.47
N ASN A 285 -15.92 2.16 10.89
CA ASN A 285 -17.09 2.87 11.41
C ASN A 285 -17.47 2.33 12.79
N LYS A 286 -17.89 3.23 13.69
CA LYS A 286 -18.19 2.89 15.09
C LYS A 286 -17.05 2.12 15.76
N ALA A 287 -15.81 2.55 15.54
CA ALA A 287 -14.63 1.97 16.18
C ALA A 287 -14.82 1.87 17.69
N PRO A 288 -14.61 0.69 18.33
CA PRO A 288 -14.80 0.51 19.75
C PRO A 288 -13.83 1.33 20.60
N ASN A 289 -12.64 1.63 20.08
CA ASN A 289 -11.60 2.41 20.74
C ASN A 289 -11.23 3.66 19.91
N PRO A 290 -12.14 4.65 19.79
CA PRO A 290 -11.99 5.74 18.80
C PRO A 290 -10.78 6.65 19.04
N LYS A 291 -10.35 6.86 20.28
CA LYS A 291 -9.15 7.65 20.58
C LYS A 291 -7.87 6.87 20.30
N ALA A 292 -7.84 5.59 20.59
CA ALA A 292 -6.73 4.71 20.25
C ALA A 292 -6.62 4.52 18.73
N ALA A 293 -7.75 4.40 18.02
CA ALA A 293 -7.80 4.41 16.56
C ALA A 293 -7.23 5.70 15.97
N GLN A 294 -7.66 6.86 16.50
CA GLN A 294 -7.15 8.16 16.08
C GLN A 294 -5.64 8.30 16.33
N LEU A 295 -5.17 7.91 17.53
CA LEU A 295 -3.75 7.91 17.88
C LEU A 295 -2.93 7.04 16.94
N PHE A 296 -3.37 5.78 16.75
CA PHE A 296 -2.67 4.82 15.89
C PHE A 296 -2.62 5.31 14.43
N ALA A 297 -3.74 5.80 13.88
CA ALA A 297 -3.80 6.27 12.50
C ALA A 297 -2.85 7.45 12.27
N ASN A 298 -2.81 8.42 13.17
CA ASN A 298 -1.87 9.54 13.07
C ASN A 298 -0.41 9.06 13.16
N TRP A 299 -0.08 8.25 14.16
CA TRP A 299 1.29 7.76 14.34
C TRP A 299 1.75 6.88 13.17
N MET A 300 0.86 6.04 12.64
CA MET A 300 1.20 5.11 11.55
C MET A 300 1.63 5.83 10.26
N ILE A 301 1.12 7.03 10.00
CA ILE A 301 1.53 7.84 8.84
C ILE A 301 2.42 9.05 9.22
N ALA A 302 2.71 9.24 10.50
CA ALA A 302 3.79 10.10 10.95
C ALA A 302 5.15 9.54 10.53
N LYS A 303 6.20 10.37 10.61
CA LYS A 303 7.54 9.96 10.19
C LYS A 303 7.96 8.63 10.84
N GLU A 304 7.85 8.52 12.16
CA GLU A 304 8.33 7.36 12.91
C GLU A 304 7.62 6.06 12.51
N GLY A 305 6.29 6.05 12.47
CA GLY A 305 5.51 4.85 12.14
C GLY A 305 5.70 4.45 10.69
N LEU A 306 5.58 5.43 9.77
CA LEU A 306 5.69 5.16 8.34
C LEU A 306 7.09 4.73 7.93
N GLU A 307 8.14 5.38 8.46
CA GLU A 307 9.54 4.99 8.19
C GLU A 307 9.85 3.59 8.74
N THR A 308 9.34 3.24 9.93
CA THR A 308 9.50 1.90 10.48
C THR A 308 8.94 0.86 9.56
N TYR A 309 7.71 1.07 9.07
CA TYR A 309 7.09 0.15 8.13
C TYR A 309 7.82 0.13 6.78
N ALA A 310 8.13 1.30 6.23
CA ALA A 310 8.78 1.44 4.93
C ALA A 310 10.13 0.73 4.87
N ARG A 311 10.94 0.82 5.92
CA ARG A 311 12.24 0.13 6.01
C ARG A 311 12.09 -1.38 6.11
N GLY A 312 11.17 -1.87 6.91
CA GLY A 312 10.93 -3.30 7.06
C GLY A 312 10.36 -3.94 5.80
N TYR A 313 9.43 -3.27 5.13
CA TYR A 313 8.78 -3.76 3.92
C TYR A 313 9.60 -3.48 2.64
N GLY A 314 10.44 -2.44 2.63
CA GLY A 314 11.18 -2.01 1.44
C GLY A 314 10.28 -1.25 0.44
N SER A 315 9.52 -0.26 0.90
CA SER A 315 8.61 0.52 0.05
C SER A 315 8.87 2.02 0.15
N ALA A 316 8.82 2.72 -1.00
CA ALA A 316 8.89 4.17 -1.04
C ALA A 316 7.62 4.81 -0.48
N THR A 317 7.78 5.88 0.28
CA THR A 317 6.69 6.59 0.93
C THR A 317 6.26 7.83 0.15
N LEU A 318 5.14 8.41 0.55
CA LEU A 318 4.70 9.71 0.05
C LEU A 318 5.15 10.88 0.94
N ARG A 319 5.96 10.63 1.99
CA ARG A 319 6.58 11.69 2.79
C ARG A 319 7.86 12.21 2.17
N THR A 320 8.16 13.49 2.42
CA THR A 320 9.37 14.18 1.94
C THR A 320 10.54 14.08 2.91
N ASP A 321 10.28 13.76 4.18
CA ASP A 321 11.25 13.79 5.29
C ASP A 321 11.68 12.40 5.76
N ILE A 322 11.38 11.35 4.98
CA ILE A 322 11.91 10.00 5.17
C ILE A 322 13.05 9.79 4.18
N ASP A 323 14.21 9.40 4.69
CA ASP A 323 15.33 8.98 3.85
C ASP A 323 15.03 7.61 3.22
N GLU A 324 15.01 7.57 1.89
CA GLU A 324 14.70 6.38 1.10
C GLU A 324 15.96 5.70 0.52
N SER A 325 17.17 6.04 1.01
CA SER A 325 18.45 5.46 0.57
C SER A 325 18.59 3.96 0.82
N PHE A 326 17.73 3.40 1.68
CA PHE A 326 17.65 1.95 1.93
C PHE A 326 16.99 1.16 0.80
N LEU A 327 16.32 1.83 -0.14
CA LEU A 327 15.63 1.19 -1.25
C LEU A 327 16.56 0.96 -2.44
N ASN A 328 16.26 -0.09 -3.22
CA ASN A 328 16.79 -0.18 -4.57
C ASN A 328 16.33 1.06 -5.37
N PRO A 329 17.24 1.81 -6.02
CA PRO A 329 16.87 2.98 -6.83
C PRO A 329 15.78 2.69 -7.89
N ALA A 330 15.67 1.45 -8.36
CA ALA A 330 14.63 1.03 -9.31
C ALA A 330 13.22 1.05 -8.70
N ASN A 331 13.08 0.96 -7.37
CA ASN A 331 11.80 1.10 -6.68
C ASN A 331 11.28 2.55 -6.64
N LEU A 332 12.16 3.53 -6.88
CA LEU A 332 11.80 4.94 -6.76
C LEU A 332 11.19 5.45 -8.07
N PRO A 333 9.98 6.04 -8.03
CA PRO A 333 9.38 6.62 -9.22
C PRO A 333 10.21 7.77 -9.78
N LYS A 334 10.51 7.72 -11.07
CA LYS A 334 11.28 8.76 -11.81
C LYS A 334 10.32 9.81 -12.38
N LYS A 335 10.69 11.08 -12.30
CA LYS A 335 9.84 12.21 -12.72
C LYS A 335 9.38 12.18 -14.19
N ASN A 336 10.20 11.62 -15.09
CA ASN A 336 9.98 11.68 -16.54
C ASN A 336 9.35 10.38 -17.09
N ILE A 337 8.93 9.46 -16.24
CA ILE A 337 8.30 8.21 -16.65
C ILE A 337 6.81 8.27 -16.36
N LYS A 338 5.99 7.93 -17.35
CA LYS A 338 4.55 7.75 -17.14
C LYS A 338 4.31 6.33 -16.62
N TYR A 339 3.92 6.26 -15.37
CA TYR A 339 3.57 5.01 -14.73
C TYR A 339 2.07 4.72 -14.85
N PHE A 340 1.73 3.46 -14.91
CA PHE A 340 0.37 3.02 -14.66
C PHE A 340 0.15 2.94 -13.14
N ASP A 341 -0.91 3.56 -12.64
CA ASP A 341 -1.23 3.50 -11.21
C ASP A 341 -2.17 2.32 -10.92
N ASP A 342 -1.60 1.23 -10.40
CA ASP A 342 -2.35 0.03 -10.04
C ASP A 342 -3.38 0.27 -8.92
N THR A 343 -3.28 1.40 -8.23
CA THR A 343 -4.17 1.77 -7.13
C THR A 343 -5.09 2.94 -7.47
N ASP A 344 -5.13 3.35 -8.73
CA ASP A 344 -6.12 4.32 -9.22
C ASP A 344 -7.53 3.83 -8.90
N TRP A 345 -8.34 4.72 -8.32
CA TRP A 345 -9.66 4.34 -7.83
C TRP A 345 -10.58 3.79 -8.91
N LYS A 346 -10.63 4.46 -10.07
CA LYS A 346 -11.46 4.04 -11.20
C LYS A 346 -10.98 2.70 -11.75
N TRP A 347 -9.67 2.51 -11.84
CA TRP A 347 -9.09 1.22 -12.22
C TRP A 347 -9.51 0.10 -11.26
N VAL A 348 -9.38 0.33 -9.97
CA VAL A 348 -9.70 -0.68 -8.94
C VAL A 348 -11.16 -1.09 -8.95
N ILE A 349 -12.09 -0.12 -9.01
CA ILE A 349 -13.53 -0.42 -8.89
C ILE A 349 -14.20 -0.92 -10.17
N SER A 350 -13.66 -0.58 -11.34
CA SER A 350 -14.28 -0.95 -12.62
C SER A 350 -13.30 -1.61 -13.60
N GLY A 351 -12.23 -0.93 -14.01
CA GLY A 351 -11.33 -1.43 -15.03
C GLY A 351 -10.73 -2.79 -14.69
N ARG A 352 -10.17 -2.92 -13.49
CA ARG A 352 -9.58 -4.19 -13.03
C ARG A 352 -10.60 -5.32 -12.96
N GLN A 353 -11.85 -5.06 -12.53
CA GLN A 353 -12.91 -6.06 -12.45
C GLN A 353 -13.27 -6.57 -13.84
N GLU A 354 -13.43 -5.67 -14.80
CA GLU A 354 -13.71 -6.02 -16.19
C GLU A 354 -12.63 -6.94 -16.79
N TYR A 355 -11.35 -6.57 -16.60
CA TYR A 355 -10.26 -7.39 -17.14
C TYR A 355 -10.06 -8.72 -16.40
N ARG A 356 -10.34 -8.78 -15.10
CA ARG A 356 -10.37 -10.07 -14.38
C ARG A 356 -11.39 -11.03 -14.95
N GLU A 357 -12.59 -10.53 -15.26
CA GLU A 357 -13.63 -11.36 -15.88
C GLU A 357 -13.17 -11.87 -17.26
N LYS A 358 -12.57 -11.00 -18.09
CA LYS A 358 -12.01 -11.41 -19.39
C LYS A 358 -10.91 -12.46 -19.24
N VAL A 359 -10.00 -12.29 -18.29
CA VAL A 359 -8.96 -13.30 -17.97
C VAL A 359 -9.59 -14.61 -17.56
N TRP A 360 -10.60 -14.58 -16.72
CA TRP A 360 -11.29 -15.78 -16.27
C TRP A 360 -11.95 -16.56 -17.42
N GLN A 361 -12.57 -15.86 -18.38
CA GLN A 361 -13.12 -16.46 -19.60
C GLN A 361 -12.02 -17.15 -20.43
N VAL A 362 -10.90 -16.48 -20.65
CA VAL A 362 -9.74 -17.05 -21.38
C VAL A 362 -9.23 -18.32 -20.72
N LEU A 363 -9.10 -18.32 -19.39
CA LEU A 363 -8.54 -19.44 -18.65
C LEU A 363 -9.50 -20.64 -18.50
N LYS A 364 -10.80 -20.42 -18.67
CA LYS A 364 -11.80 -21.49 -18.73
C LYS A 364 -12.02 -22.09 -20.12
N GLY A 365 -11.36 -21.52 -21.15
CA GLY A 365 -11.49 -21.99 -22.52
C GLY A 365 -12.86 -21.68 -23.14
N LYS A 366 -13.48 -20.58 -22.75
CA LYS A 366 -14.74 -20.06 -23.32
C LYS A 366 -14.50 -18.89 -24.24
#